data_13f4f52a73bc6ca55a3ec4697a3ed652
#
_entry.id   13f4f52a73bc6ca55a3ec4697a3ed652
#
_cell.length_a   1.000
_cell.length_b   1.000
_cell.length_c   1.000
_cell.angle_alpha   90.00
_cell.angle_beta   90.00
_cell.angle_gamma   90.00
#
_symmetry.space_group_name_H-M   'P 1'
#
loop_
_entity.id
_entity.type
_entity.pdbx_description
1 polymer ?
#
loop_
_entity_poly.entity_id
_entity_poly.type
_entity_poly.pdbx_seq_one_letter_code
_entity_poly.pdbx_strand_id
1 'polypeptide(L)'
;MTLTAAGLGSLLAGCGKDEEPGGVDLRNPPKGPIVLGFSQVGAEGGWRRANTASIRKAAVRNRIDLNFKDAGGDPKKQIADVHSFIDARVSVIAFAPVVETGWGEVLRRARDARIPVVLTDRLIDETDTSLWASSIGAEFASEGNLAAIYLENDYAGTTGTVNVVEILGANGATPTKLRAEGFAATAAKTGRLNIVDQATGDWTKDGGKAAMRELLERNKRIDAVFAQNDDMGLGAVIALEAAGKKPGSAPKIVTVDGTKAALQGLADGKLTYVIECSPEIGEPLMSVVVDLFHGGRVPKRIPSEKAVFDAETAAEALLDRTY
;
A
#
# COMPACT_ATOMS: atom_id res chain seq x y z
N MET A 1 39.61 -54.76 51.61
CA MET A 1 38.53 -53.77 51.34
C MET A 1 38.90 -53.01 50.10
N THR A 2 38.34 -53.44 48.99
CA THR A 2 38.65 -52.94 47.65
C THR A 2 37.52 -52.07 47.17
N LEU A 3 37.78 -50.79 46.93
CA LEU A 3 36.82 -49.84 46.24
C LEU A 3 36.96 -49.96 44.74
N THR A 4 35.89 -50.29 44.08
CA THR A 4 35.74 -50.24 42.61
C THR A 4 35.24 -48.88 42.20
N ALA A 5 35.97 -48.21 41.35
CA ALA A 5 35.54 -46.92 40.66
C ALA A 5 34.69 -47.24 39.44
N ALA A 6 33.47 -46.72 39.43
CA ALA A 6 32.59 -46.77 38.24
C ALA A 6 32.86 -45.57 37.32
N GLY A 7 33.17 -45.86 36.05
CA GLY A 7 33.40 -44.86 35.03
C GLY A 7 32.07 -44.25 34.53
N LEU A 8 31.96 -42.90 34.51
CA LEU A 8 30.90 -42.16 33.85
C LEU A 8 31.23 -42.01 32.36
N GLY A 9 30.44 -42.66 31.53
CA GLY A 9 30.47 -42.42 30.08
C GLY A 9 29.77 -41.10 29.75
N SER A 10 30.52 -40.18 29.15
CA SER A 10 29.98 -38.91 28.60
C SER A 10 29.24 -39.17 27.30
N LEU A 11 27.94 -39.04 27.34
CA LEU A 11 27.09 -38.94 26.15
C LEU A 11 27.26 -37.52 25.56
N LEU A 12 27.99 -37.41 24.45
CA LEU A 12 28.00 -36.23 23.59
C LEU A 12 26.67 -36.19 22.87
N ALA A 13 25.73 -35.34 23.34
CA ALA A 13 24.56 -34.93 22.61
C ALA A 13 25.00 -34.05 21.47
N GLY A 14 24.91 -34.55 20.24
CA GLY A 14 25.06 -33.76 19.04
C GLY A 14 23.94 -32.73 18.95
N CYS A 15 24.25 -31.45 19.16
CA CYS A 15 23.35 -30.35 18.76
C CYS A 15 23.24 -30.38 17.24
N GLY A 16 22.15 -30.89 16.73
CA GLY A 16 21.73 -30.63 15.37
C GLY A 16 21.56 -29.12 15.20
N LYS A 17 22.36 -28.53 14.35
CA LYS A 17 22.11 -27.18 13.88
C LYS A 17 20.92 -27.26 12.95
N ASP A 18 19.80 -26.74 13.40
CA ASP A 18 18.71 -26.35 12.50
C ASP A 18 19.25 -25.23 11.60
N GLU A 19 19.72 -25.58 10.42
CA GLU A 19 20.01 -24.62 9.36
C GLU A 19 18.68 -24.06 8.88
N GLU A 20 18.29 -22.87 9.37
CA GLU A 20 17.22 -22.09 8.77
C GLU A 20 17.55 -21.82 7.30
N PRO A 21 16.64 -22.13 6.35
CA PRO A 21 16.88 -21.93 4.94
C PRO A 21 16.90 -20.42 4.62
N GLY A 22 18.08 -19.90 4.20
CA GLY A 22 18.19 -18.59 3.57
C GLY A 22 19.06 -17.54 4.23
N GLY A 23 19.77 -17.85 5.30
CA GLY A 23 20.70 -16.89 5.93
C GLY A 23 21.98 -16.68 5.09
N VAL A 24 22.29 -15.40 4.78
CA VAL A 24 23.63 -15.01 4.27
C VAL A 24 24.65 -15.34 5.35
N ASP A 25 25.79 -15.93 4.98
CA ASP A 25 26.89 -16.17 5.93
C ASP A 25 27.49 -14.83 6.38
N LEU A 26 27.06 -14.36 7.55
CA LEU A 26 27.50 -13.09 8.15
C LEU A 26 29.04 -12.98 8.33
N ARG A 27 29.74 -14.12 8.29
CA ARG A 27 31.22 -14.16 8.36
C ARG A 27 31.87 -13.79 7.05
N ASN A 28 31.11 -13.77 5.94
CA ASN A 28 31.57 -13.44 4.60
C ASN A 28 30.48 -12.69 3.83
N PRO A 29 30.18 -11.43 4.20
CA PRO A 29 29.13 -10.66 3.56
C PRO A 29 29.40 -10.52 2.06
N PRO A 30 28.36 -10.47 1.22
CA PRO A 30 28.50 -10.27 -0.20
C PRO A 30 29.35 -9.04 -0.50
N LYS A 31 30.29 -9.16 -1.43
CA LYS A 31 31.14 -8.05 -1.90
C LYS A 31 30.62 -7.61 -3.26
N GLY A 32 30.43 -6.31 -3.44
CA GLY A 32 30.01 -5.74 -4.71
C GLY A 32 28.87 -4.72 -4.55
N PRO A 33 28.44 -4.14 -5.67
CA PRO A 33 27.32 -3.21 -5.65
C PRO A 33 26.01 -3.93 -5.29
N ILE A 34 25.16 -3.25 -4.54
CA ILE A 34 23.81 -3.73 -4.27
C ILE A 34 22.96 -3.46 -5.51
N VAL A 35 22.36 -4.49 -6.08
CA VAL A 35 21.45 -4.37 -7.21
C VAL A 35 20.03 -4.68 -6.73
N LEU A 36 19.13 -3.70 -6.83
CA LEU A 36 17.69 -3.86 -6.55
C LEU A 36 16.91 -4.04 -7.85
N GLY A 37 16.29 -5.18 -8.05
CA GLY A 37 15.26 -5.36 -9.08
C GLY A 37 13.93 -4.83 -8.56
N PHE A 38 13.37 -3.80 -9.18
CA PHE A 38 12.08 -3.22 -8.78
C PHE A 38 11.08 -3.24 -9.94
N SER A 39 9.91 -3.89 -9.74
CA SER A 39 8.81 -3.85 -10.72
C SER A 39 7.63 -3.04 -10.16
N GLN A 40 7.32 -1.92 -10.86
CA GLN A 40 6.19 -1.06 -10.55
C GLN A 40 4.91 -1.55 -11.22
N VAL A 41 3.76 -1.26 -10.60
CA VAL A 41 2.41 -1.59 -11.14
C VAL A 41 2.17 -0.96 -12.52
N GLY A 42 2.50 0.33 -12.64
CA GLY A 42 2.18 1.20 -13.77
C GLY A 42 2.00 2.64 -13.32
N ALA A 43 1.82 3.57 -14.24
CA ALA A 43 1.62 4.99 -13.93
C ALA A 43 0.12 5.29 -13.71
N GLU A 44 -0.47 4.76 -12.62
CA GLU A 44 -1.91 4.87 -12.34
C GLU A 44 -2.36 6.31 -12.01
N GLY A 45 -1.51 7.11 -11.33
CA GLY A 45 -1.88 8.46 -10.90
C GLY A 45 -0.72 9.28 -10.35
N GLY A 46 -1.04 10.42 -9.74
CA GLY A 46 -0.06 11.32 -9.11
C GLY A 46 0.73 10.63 -7.99
N TRP A 47 0.03 9.93 -7.13
CA TRP A 47 0.61 9.16 -6.04
C TRP A 47 1.65 8.13 -6.54
N ARG A 48 1.32 7.36 -7.56
CA ARG A 48 2.22 6.31 -8.10
C ARG A 48 3.49 6.91 -8.72
N ARG A 49 3.36 8.07 -9.39
CA ARG A 49 4.53 8.81 -9.90
C ARG A 49 5.44 9.28 -8.77
N ALA A 50 4.87 9.81 -7.69
CA ALA A 50 5.61 10.24 -6.50
C ALA A 50 6.31 9.04 -5.81
N ASN A 51 5.61 7.91 -5.68
CA ASN A 51 6.18 6.66 -5.14
C ASN A 51 7.38 6.19 -5.97
N THR A 52 7.27 6.16 -7.30
CA THR A 52 8.39 5.83 -8.19
C THR A 52 9.55 6.81 -8.04
N ALA A 53 9.27 8.10 -7.94
CA ALA A 53 10.29 9.14 -7.75
C ALA A 53 11.01 8.98 -6.40
N SER A 54 10.27 8.70 -5.32
CA SER A 54 10.83 8.41 -3.99
C SER A 54 11.82 7.24 -4.04
N ILE A 55 11.43 6.12 -4.66
CA ILE A 55 12.26 4.92 -4.79
C ILE A 55 13.53 5.21 -5.60
N ARG A 56 13.40 5.89 -6.76
CA ARG A 56 14.54 6.25 -7.61
C ARG A 56 15.52 7.18 -6.88
N LYS A 57 14.99 8.21 -6.21
CA LYS A 57 15.79 9.17 -5.43
C LYS A 57 16.55 8.50 -4.29
N ALA A 58 15.88 7.61 -3.56
CA ALA A 58 16.48 6.87 -2.46
C ALA A 58 17.55 5.88 -2.95
N ALA A 59 17.34 5.18 -4.07
CA ALA A 59 18.33 4.29 -4.66
C ALA A 59 19.64 5.03 -5.00
N VAL A 60 19.53 6.19 -5.66
CA VAL A 60 20.71 7.04 -5.98
C VAL A 60 21.42 7.48 -4.69
N ARG A 61 20.68 7.97 -3.69
CA ARG A 61 21.25 8.45 -2.41
C ARG A 61 21.99 7.34 -1.67
N ASN A 62 21.45 6.13 -1.69
CA ASN A 62 22.03 4.96 -1.01
C ASN A 62 23.04 4.17 -1.88
N ARG A 63 23.38 4.66 -3.10
CA ARG A 63 24.30 4.01 -4.05
C ARG A 63 23.88 2.57 -4.38
N ILE A 64 22.58 2.36 -4.56
CA ILE A 64 21.97 1.08 -4.96
C ILE A 64 21.70 1.13 -6.46
N ASP A 65 22.20 0.14 -7.20
CA ASP A 65 21.91 0.00 -8.63
C ASP A 65 20.48 -0.47 -8.82
N LEU A 66 19.62 0.42 -9.32
CA LEU A 66 18.20 0.17 -9.49
C LEU A 66 17.89 -0.36 -10.90
N ASN A 67 17.60 -1.66 -11.01
CA ASN A 67 17.02 -2.27 -12.21
C ASN A 67 15.51 -2.12 -12.15
N PHE A 68 15.01 -1.00 -12.70
CA PHE A 68 13.60 -0.63 -12.65
C PHE A 68 12.84 -1.11 -13.88
N LYS A 69 11.69 -1.75 -13.64
CA LYS A 69 10.72 -2.13 -14.68
C LYS A 69 9.33 -1.63 -14.31
N ASP A 70 8.51 -1.39 -15.31
CA ASP A 70 7.13 -0.98 -15.18
C ASP A 70 6.23 -2.02 -15.83
N ALA A 71 5.34 -2.62 -15.05
CA ALA A 71 4.43 -3.66 -15.53
C ALA A 71 3.32 -3.12 -16.45
N GLY A 72 3.02 -1.83 -16.36
CA GLY A 72 1.96 -1.20 -17.15
C GLY A 72 0.56 -1.75 -16.85
N GLY A 73 0.32 -2.22 -15.62
CA GLY A 73 -0.94 -2.83 -15.21
C GLY A 73 -1.12 -4.31 -15.64
N ASP A 74 -0.11 -4.91 -16.29
CA ASP A 74 -0.18 -6.30 -16.74
C ASP A 74 0.45 -7.27 -15.72
N PRO A 75 -0.35 -8.13 -15.04
CA PRO A 75 0.17 -9.09 -14.06
C PRO A 75 1.15 -10.11 -14.67
N LYS A 76 0.94 -10.52 -15.92
CA LYS A 76 1.83 -11.49 -16.59
C LYS A 76 3.20 -10.86 -16.87
N LYS A 77 3.19 -9.59 -17.32
CA LYS A 77 4.42 -8.84 -17.51
C LYS A 77 5.17 -8.65 -16.20
N GLN A 78 4.44 -8.38 -15.10
CA GLN A 78 5.08 -8.21 -13.79
C GLN A 78 5.74 -9.51 -13.29
N ILE A 79 5.09 -10.66 -13.45
CA ILE A 79 5.68 -11.96 -13.15
C ILE A 79 6.94 -12.19 -14.01
N ALA A 80 6.90 -11.85 -15.31
CA ALA A 80 8.06 -11.94 -16.19
C ALA A 80 9.20 -10.99 -15.76
N ASP A 81 8.87 -9.79 -15.26
CA ASP A 81 9.86 -8.87 -14.68
C ASP A 81 10.58 -9.54 -13.50
N VAL A 82 9.84 -10.15 -12.57
CA VAL A 82 10.42 -10.85 -11.42
C VAL A 82 11.29 -12.04 -11.87
N HIS A 83 10.84 -12.83 -12.84
CA HIS A 83 11.69 -13.89 -13.45
C HIS A 83 13.01 -13.33 -13.97
N SER A 84 12.97 -12.20 -14.69
CA SER A 84 14.17 -11.58 -15.26
C SER A 84 15.13 -11.05 -14.20
N PHE A 85 14.63 -10.59 -13.05
CA PHE A 85 15.48 -10.19 -11.92
C PHE A 85 16.17 -11.40 -11.29
N ILE A 86 15.46 -12.54 -11.18
CA ILE A 86 16.07 -13.80 -10.72
C ILE A 86 17.17 -14.25 -11.67
N ASP A 87 16.92 -14.22 -12.98
CA ASP A 87 17.92 -14.60 -14.00
C ASP A 87 19.14 -13.68 -13.99
N ALA A 88 18.93 -12.37 -13.76
CA ALA A 88 19.99 -11.38 -13.61
C ALA A 88 20.73 -11.47 -12.26
N ARG A 89 20.31 -12.33 -11.33
CA ARG A 89 20.87 -12.50 -10.00
C ARG A 89 20.99 -11.17 -9.24
N VAL A 90 19.92 -10.37 -9.24
CA VAL A 90 19.90 -9.15 -8.43
C VAL A 90 20.03 -9.47 -6.94
N SER A 91 20.47 -8.51 -6.14
CA SER A 91 20.69 -8.70 -4.70
C SER A 91 19.39 -8.86 -3.92
N VAL A 92 18.39 -8.05 -4.28
CA VAL A 92 17.05 -8.05 -3.68
C VAL A 92 16.03 -7.77 -4.78
N ILE A 93 14.85 -8.39 -4.70
CA ILE A 93 13.71 -8.07 -5.56
C ILE A 93 12.69 -7.32 -4.72
N ALA A 94 12.14 -6.22 -5.26
CA ALA A 94 10.98 -5.56 -4.67
C ALA A 94 9.94 -5.27 -5.75
N PHE A 95 8.66 -5.30 -5.39
CA PHE A 95 7.58 -4.96 -6.31
C PHE A 95 6.29 -4.55 -5.59
N ALA A 96 5.47 -3.72 -6.25
CA ALA A 96 4.10 -3.46 -5.87
C ALA A 96 3.19 -4.35 -6.72
N PRO A 97 2.47 -5.34 -6.16
CA PRO A 97 1.71 -6.29 -6.96
C PRO A 97 0.58 -5.62 -7.76
N VAL A 98 0.43 -5.98 -9.04
CA VAL A 98 -0.72 -5.56 -9.86
C VAL A 98 -2.00 -6.23 -9.35
N VAL A 99 -1.92 -7.52 -9.03
CA VAL A 99 -3.00 -8.35 -8.46
C VAL A 99 -2.51 -9.14 -7.26
N GLU A 100 -3.43 -9.62 -6.42
CA GLU A 100 -3.09 -10.37 -5.21
C GLU A 100 -2.61 -11.80 -5.48
N THR A 101 -3.04 -12.43 -6.57
CA THR A 101 -2.86 -13.86 -6.81
C THR A 101 -1.84 -14.18 -7.90
N GLY A 102 -1.38 -15.46 -7.94
CA GLY A 102 -0.50 -15.98 -8.98
C GLY A 102 0.99 -15.87 -8.70
N TRP A 103 1.39 -15.52 -7.50
CA TRP A 103 2.79 -15.23 -7.14
C TRP A 103 3.59 -16.44 -6.65
N GLY A 104 2.93 -17.47 -6.15
CA GLY A 104 3.58 -18.58 -5.43
C GLY A 104 4.71 -19.25 -6.20
N GLU A 105 4.58 -19.48 -7.52
CA GLU A 105 5.62 -20.13 -8.32
C GLU A 105 6.89 -19.27 -8.43
N VAL A 106 6.74 -18.03 -8.87
CA VAL A 106 7.90 -17.13 -9.07
C VAL A 106 8.59 -16.77 -7.75
N LEU A 107 7.83 -16.66 -6.65
CA LEU A 107 8.41 -16.40 -5.33
C LEU A 107 9.17 -17.61 -4.78
N ARG A 108 8.67 -18.84 -4.98
CA ARG A 108 9.46 -20.05 -4.67
C ARG A 108 10.76 -20.08 -5.46
N ARG A 109 10.71 -19.72 -6.75
CA ARG A 109 11.92 -19.63 -7.57
C ARG A 109 12.91 -18.60 -7.05
N ALA A 110 12.44 -17.42 -6.58
CA ALA A 110 13.29 -16.41 -5.95
C ALA A 110 13.94 -16.95 -4.67
N ARG A 111 13.16 -17.61 -3.80
CA ARG A 111 13.66 -18.28 -2.59
C ARG A 111 14.74 -19.32 -2.91
N ASP A 112 14.49 -20.19 -3.89
CA ASP A 112 15.41 -21.25 -4.29
C ASP A 112 16.73 -20.66 -4.88
N ALA A 113 16.63 -19.50 -5.52
CA ALA A 113 17.78 -18.69 -5.95
C ALA A 113 18.44 -17.91 -4.81
N ARG A 114 17.89 -17.96 -3.59
CA ARG A 114 18.31 -17.21 -2.39
C ARG A 114 18.28 -15.69 -2.59
N ILE A 115 17.33 -15.19 -3.35
CA ILE A 115 17.12 -13.75 -3.56
C ILE A 115 15.93 -13.33 -2.70
N PRO A 116 16.13 -12.50 -1.66
CA PRO A 116 15.05 -12.02 -0.83
C PRO A 116 14.10 -11.11 -1.60
N VAL A 117 12.82 -11.18 -1.23
CA VAL A 117 11.75 -10.41 -1.86
C VAL A 117 11.13 -9.46 -0.84
N VAL A 118 10.86 -8.22 -1.25
CA VAL A 118 10.15 -7.20 -0.47
C VAL A 118 8.90 -6.77 -1.23
N LEU A 119 7.75 -6.86 -0.57
CA LEU A 119 6.51 -6.30 -1.11
C LEU A 119 6.44 -4.82 -0.77
N THR A 120 6.00 -4.00 -1.71
CA THR A 120 5.80 -2.57 -1.50
C THR A 120 4.37 -2.18 -1.80
N ASP A 121 3.83 -1.22 -1.01
CA ASP A 121 2.47 -0.74 -1.16
C ASP A 121 1.44 -1.87 -1.00
N ARG A 122 1.17 -2.63 -2.06
CA ARG A 122 0.16 -3.69 -2.13
C ARG A 122 0.67 -5.03 -1.58
N LEU A 123 -0.24 -5.89 -1.16
CA LEU A 123 0.04 -7.23 -0.66
C LEU A 123 -0.41 -8.31 -1.66
N ILE A 124 -0.05 -9.55 -1.36
CA ILE A 124 -0.43 -10.73 -2.14
C ILE A 124 -1.22 -11.71 -1.26
N ASP A 125 -2.07 -12.52 -1.89
CA ASP A 125 -2.84 -13.58 -1.26
C ASP A 125 -2.08 -14.91 -1.37
N GLU A 126 -0.99 -15.01 -0.59
CA GLU A 126 -0.18 -16.23 -0.46
C GLU A 126 -0.12 -16.65 1.00
N THR A 127 -0.43 -17.92 1.28
CA THR A 127 -0.45 -18.47 2.64
C THR A 127 0.94 -18.70 3.21
N ASP A 128 1.92 -19.01 2.35
CA ASP A 128 3.32 -19.17 2.75
C ASP A 128 3.99 -17.80 2.83
N THR A 129 3.88 -17.18 4.00
CA THR A 129 4.49 -15.86 4.23
C THR A 129 6.01 -15.88 4.25
N SER A 130 6.68 -17.05 4.25
CA SER A 130 8.14 -17.14 4.17
C SER A 130 8.68 -16.77 2.78
N LEU A 131 7.81 -16.68 1.76
CA LEU A 131 8.18 -16.34 0.38
C LEU A 131 8.63 -14.89 0.17
N TRP A 132 8.41 -14.01 1.15
CA TRP A 132 8.95 -12.65 1.14
C TRP A 132 9.51 -12.28 2.51
N ALA A 133 10.58 -11.47 2.52
CA ALA A 133 11.26 -11.08 3.74
C ALA A 133 10.50 -9.99 4.52
N SER A 134 9.99 -8.99 3.81
CA SER A 134 9.31 -7.83 4.41
C SER A 134 8.24 -7.28 3.47
N SER A 135 7.33 -6.49 4.02
CA SER A 135 6.38 -5.67 3.27
C SER A 135 6.34 -4.24 3.83
N ILE A 136 6.30 -3.23 2.94
CA ILE A 136 6.33 -1.81 3.29
C ILE A 136 5.11 -1.14 2.65
N GLY A 137 4.28 -0.46 3.43
CA GLY A 137 3.10 0.24 2.89
C GLY A 137 2.07 0.58 3.96
N ALA A 138 0.96 1.15 3.53
CA ALA A 138 -0.09 1.64 4.41
C ALA A 138 -0.95 0.51 5.01
N GLU A 139 -1.66 0.86 6.07
CA GLU A 139 -2.66 0.01 6.73
C GLU A 139 -4.05 0.30 6.12
N PHE A 140 -4.34 -0.24 4.94
CA PHE A 140 -5.51 0.09 4.13
C PHE A 140 -6.85 -0.05 4.84
N ALA A 141 -7.03 -1.10 5.66
CA ALA A 141 -8.24 -1.24 6.47
C ALA A 141 -8.39 -0.09 7.49
N SER A 142 -7.29 0.39 8.05
CA SER A 142 -7.27 1.55 8.95
C SER A 142 -7.67 2.84 8.22
N GLU A 143 -7.27 3.01 6.96
CA GLU A 143 -7.66 4.17 6.15
C GLU A 143 -9.17 4.18 5.89
N GLY A 144 -9.76 3.04 5.51
CA GLY A 144 -11.21 2.90 5.39
C GLY A 144 -11.95 3.15 6.70
N ASN A 145 -11.44 2.62 7.83
CA ASN A 145 -11.96 2.90 9.16
C ASN A 145 -11.98 4.41 9.47
N LEU A 146 -10.86 5.10 9.22
CA LEU A 146 -10.75 6.55 9.48
C LEU A 146 -11.75 7.35 8.64
N ALA A 147 -11.96 6.98 7.37
CA ALA A 147 -12.96 7.62 6.51
C ALA A 147 -14.37 7.50 7.09
N ALA A 148 -14.76 6.31 7.55
CA ALA A 148 -16.04 6.09 8.17
C ALA A 148 -16.17 6.82 9.52
N ILE A 149 -15.16 6.76 10.39
CA ILE A 149 -15.14 7.46 11.68
C ILE A 149 -15.31 8.98 11.47
N TYR A 150 -14.62 9.55 10.48
CA TYR A 150 -14.77 10.95 10.17
C TYR A 150 -16.22 11.29 9.81
N LEU A 151 -16.84 10.56 8.88
CA LEU A 151 -18.23 10.79 8.49
C LEU A 151 -19.21 10.57 9.64
N GLU A 152 -19.01 9.55 10.48
CA GLU A 152 -19.81 9.31 11.68
C GLU A 152 -19.80 10.52 12.63
N ASN A 153 -18.62 11.07 12.88
CA ASN A 153 -18.45 12.23 13.75
C ASN A 153 -19.07 13.50 13.15
N ASP A 154 -18.83 13.70 11.85
CA ASP A 154 -19.28 14.90 11.15
C ASP A 154 -20.81 14.96 10.99
N TYR A 155 -21.47 13.79 10.91
CA TYR A 155 -22.91 13.67 10.90
C TYR A 155 -23.53 13.34 12.28
N ALA A 156 -22.78 13.45 13.39
CA ALA A 156 -23.25 13.06 14.72
C ALA A 156 -24.51 13.80 15.18
N GLY A 157 -24.68 15.06 14.78
CA GLY A 157 -25.85 15.89 15.10
C GLY A 157 -27.05 15.74 14.17
N THR A 158 -26.95 14.90 13.12
CA THR A 158 -28.03 14.73 12.15
C THR A 158 -28.98 13.59 12.55
N THR A 159 -30.26 13.73 12.20
CA THR A 159 -31.27 12.66 12.36
C THR A 159 -31.37 11.82 11.09
N GLY A 160 -31.50 10.50 11.25
CA GLY A 160 -31.64 9.55 10.14
C GLY A 160 -30.32 9.00 9.61
N THR A 161 -30.40 8.23 8.54
CA THR A 161 -29.26 7.60 7.88
C THR A 161 -28.59 8.54 6.88
N VAL A 162 -27.28 8.43 6.75
CA VAL A 162 -26.42 9.13 5.79
C VAL A 162 -26.15 8.17 4.63
N ASN A 163 -26.62 8.50 3.44
CA ASN A 163 -26.38 7.69 2.25
C ASN A 163 -24.99 7.99 1.70
N VAL A 164 -24.14 6.99 1.73
CA VAL A 164 -22.76 7.05 1.24
C VAL A 164 -22.63 6.26 -0.06
N VAL A 165 -21.96 6.82 -1.04
CA VAL A 165 -21.49 6.08 -2.21
C VAL A 165 -19.98 5.94 -2.13
N GLU A 166 -19.45 4.80 -2.61
CA GLU A 166 -18.01 4.57 -2.68
C GLU A 166 -17.53 4.58 -4.13
N ILE A 167 -16.42 5.27 -4.38
CA ILE A 167 -15.65 5.19 -5.62
C ILE A 167 -14.43 4.32 -5.35
N LEU A 168 -14.50 3.10 -5.87
CA LEU A 168 -13.52 2.05 -5.65
C LEU A 168 -12.32 2.19 -6.57
N GLY A 169 -11.15 1.75 -6.10
CA GLY A 169 -9.98 1.57 -6.92
C GLY A 169 -10.09 0.42 -7.92
N ALA A 170 -8.96 0.01 -8.50
CA ALA A 170 -8.91 -1.09 -9.45
C ALA A 170 -9.30 -2.43 -8.81
N ASN A 171 -10.04 -3.24 -9.56
CA ASN A 171 -10.41 -4.59 -9.14
C ASN A 171 -9.18 -5.48 -8.91
N GLY A 172 -9.22 -6.30 -7.86
CA GLY A 172 -8.14 -7.24 -7.52
C GLY A 172 -6.91 -6.58 -6.86
N ALA A 173 -6.98 -5.29 -6.55
CA ALA A 173 -5.95 -4.60 -5.78
C ALA A 173 -6.26 -4.65 -4.28
N THR A 174 -5.27 -5.01 -3.46
CA THR A 174 -5.38 -5.06 -1.99
C THR A 174 -5.97 -3.79 -1.37
N PRO A 175 -5.53 -2.56 -1.73
CA PRO A 175 -6.09 -1.34 -1.15
C PRO A 175 -7.59 -1.18 -1.45
N THR A 176 -8.06 -1.57 -2.64
CA THR A 176 -9.48 -1.50 -3.00
C THR A 176 -10.33 -2.32 -2.02
N LYS A 177 -9.94 -3.57 -1.81
CA LYS A 177 -10.63 -4.50 -0.92
C LYS A 177 -10.58 -4.03 0.53
N LEU A 178 -9.38 -3.78 1.06
CA LEU A 178 -9.21 -3.50 2.47
C LEU A 178 -9.75 -2.12 2.90
N ARG A 179 -9.70 -1.09 2.06
CA ARG A 179 -10.33 0.21 2.32
C ARG A 179 -11.86 0.05 2.41
N ALA A 180 -12.47 -0.67 1.46
CA ALA A 180 -13.91 -0.93 1.48
C ALA A 180 -14.33 -1.76 2.71
N GLU A 181 -13.60 -2.83 3.04
CA GLU A 181 -13.86 -3.65 4.23
C GLU A 181 -13.75 -2.84 5.52
N GLY A 182 -12.69 -2.01 5.66
CA GLY A 182 -12.49 -1.16 6.81
C GLY A 182 -13.61 -0.12 6.98
N PHE A 183 -14.01 0.52 5.89
CA PHE A 183 -15.13 1.46 5.89
C PHE A 183 -16.45 0.78 6.30
N ALA A 184 -16.80 -0.31 5.64
CA ALA A 184 -18.02 -1.06 5.90
C ALA A 184 -18.09 -1.60 7.34
N ALA A 185 -16.96 -2.13 7.87
CA ALA A 185 -16.90 -2.63 9.24
C ALA A 185 -17.17 -1.54 10.28
N THR A 186 -16.78 -0.31 10.02
CA THR A 186 -17.06 0.84 10.91
C THR A 186 -18.49 1.34 10.74
N ALA A 187 -18.96 1.51 9.51
CA ALA A 187 -20.33 1.91 9.21
C ALA A 187 -21.37 0.97 9.84
N ALA A 188 -21.10 -0.34 9.83
CA ALA A 188 -21.99 -1.35 10.42
C ALA A 188 -22.14 -1.24 11.95
N LYS A 189 -21.15 -0.67 12.67
CA LYS A 189 -21.18 -0.58 14.14
C LYS A 189 -22.24 0.40 14.64
N THR A 190 -22.47 1.48 13.94
CA THR A 190 -23.45 2.52 14.33
C THR A 190 -24.75 2.42 13.56
N GLY A 191 -24.71 1.88 12.33
CA GLY A 191 -25.85 1.82 11.41
C GLY A 191 -26.28 3.20 10.88
N ARG A 192 -25.51 4.25 11.15
CA ARG A 192 -25.77 5.61 10.64
C ARG A 192 -25.39 5.75 9.18
N LEU A 193 -24.20 5.28 8.81
CA LEU A 193 -23.73 5.30 7.43
C LEU A 193 -24.34 4.12 6.66
N ASN A 194 -25.04 4.43 5.59
CA ASN A 194 -25.66 3.45 4.70
C ASN A 194 -24.93 3.51 3.35
N ILE A 195 -24.12 2.50 3.05
CA ILE A 195 -23.44 2.37 1.76
C ILE A 195 -24.52 1.95 0.74
N VAL A 196 -24.99 2.91 -0.05
CA VAL A 196 -26.12 2.68 -0.98
C VAL A 196 -25.68 2.16 -2.33
N ASP A 197 -24.44 2.48 -2.77
CA ASP A 197 -23.94 2.10 -4.08
C ASP A 197 -22.41 2.23 -4.17
N GLN A 198 -21.83 1.54 -5.16
CA GLN A 198 -20.41 1.54 -5.43
C GLN A 198 -20.15 1.58 -6.94
N ALA A 199 -19.08 2.25 -7.38
CA ALA A 199 -18.61 2.23 -8.77
C ALA A 199 -17.07 2.27 -8.80
N THR A 200 -16.46 1.63 -9.81
CA THR A 200 -15.00 1.57 -9.96
C THR A 200 -14.48 2.78 -10.73
N GLY A 201 -13.44 3.45 -10.21
CA GLY A 201 -12.78 4.60 -10.82
C GLY A 201 -11.30 4.33 -11.19
N ASP A 202 -10.80 3.11 -10.98
CA ASP A 202 -9.49 2.62 -11.42
C ASP A 202 -8.30 3.54 -11.08
N TRP A 203 -8.35 4.17 -9.90
CA TRP A 203 -7.33 5.08 -9.36
C TRP A 203 -7.11 6.37 -10.17
N THR A 204 -7.93 6.63 -11.19
CA THR A 204 -7.73 7.76 -12.10
C THR A 204 -8.78 8.86 -11.89
N LYS A 205 -8.40 10.11 -12.21
CA LYS A 205 -9.29 11.26 -12.14
C LYS A 205 -10.48 11.15 -13.12
N ASP A 206 -10.22 10.68 -14.33
CA ASP A 206 -11.28 10.47 -15.33
C ASP A 206 -12.19 9.30 -14.93
N GLY A 207 -11.63 8.22 -14.39
CA GLY A 207 -12.39 7.10 -13.84
C GLY A 207 -13.29 7.53 -12.67
N GLY A 208 -12.76 8.30 -11.72
CA GLY A 208 -13.55 8.86 -10.61
C GLY A 208 -14.69 9.77 -11.08
N LYS A 209 -14.42 10.60 -12.12
CA LYS A 209 -15.46 11.41 -12.77
C LYS A 209 -16.55 10.56 -13.43
N ALA A 210 -16.18 9.50 -14.14
CA ALA A 210 -17.12 8.59 -14.78
C ALA A 210 -17.96 7.83 -13.74
N ALA A 211 -17.30 7.26 -12.72
CA ALA A 211 -17.94 6.56 -11.61
C ALA A 211 -18.96 7.46 -10.87
N MET A 212 -18.58 8.71 -10.57
CA MET A 212 -19.49 9.64 -9.90
C MET A 212 -20.72 9.99 -10.75
N ARG A 213 -20.58 10.13 -12.07
CA ARG A 213 -21.72 10.33 -12.96
C ARG A 213 -22.70 9.16 -12.92
N GLU A 214 -22.16 7.94 -13.02
CA GLU A 214 -22.94 6.70 -12.93
C GLU A 214 -23.69 6.61 -11.58
N LEU A 215 -23.01 6.92 -10.48
CA LEU A 215 -23.61 6.95 -9.14
C LEU A 215 -24.73 7.99 -9.01
N LEU A 216 -24.55 9.18 -9.61
CA LEU A 216 -25.58 10.22 -9.62
C LEU A 216 -26.83 9.84 -10.42
N GLU A 217 -26.69 9.08 -11.50
CA GLU A 217 -27.82 8.59 -12.31
C GLU A 217 -28.63 7.53 -11.55
N ARG A 218 -27.98 6.67 -10.78
CA ARG A 218 -28.62 5.57 -10.03
C ARG A 218 -29.20 5.99 -8.68
N ASN A 219 -28.65 7.04 -8.06
CA ASN A 219 -28.96 7.42 -6.69
C ASN A 219 -29.58 8.82 -6.60
N LYS A 220 -30.83 8.91 -6.14
CA LYS A 220 -31.54 10.20 -5.97
C LYS A 220 -30.98 11.06 -4.84
N ARG A 221 -30.40 10.43 -3.81
CA ARG A 221 -29.84 11.09 -2.64
C ARG A 221 -28.48 10.49 -2.30
N ILE A 222 -27.45 11.34 -2.34
CA ILE A 222 -26.09 11.03 -1.91
C ILE A 222 -25.72 12.11 -0.90
N ASP A 223 -25.44 11.72 0.34
CA ASP A 223 -25.05 12.64 1.41
C ASP A 223 -23.54 12.73 1.54
N ALA A 224 -22.82 11.61 1.27
CA ALA A 224 -21.38 11.58 1.28
C ALA A 224 -20.80 10.67 0.18
N VAL A 225 -19.56 10.94 -0.19
CA VAL A 225 -18.75 10.15 -1.12
C VAL A 225 -17.48 9.73 -0.39
N PHE A 226 -17.19 8.43 -0.36
CA PHE A 226 -15.87 7.91 -0.03
C PHE A 226 -15.17 7.51 -1.32
N ALA A 227 -14.21 8.32 -1.77
CA ALA A 227 -13.35 7.99 -2.89
C ALA A 227 -12.05 7.39 -2.35
N GLN A 228 -11.71 6.18 -2.78
CA GLN A 228 -10.57 5.44 -2.22
C GLN A 228 -9.19 6.01 -2.58
N ASN A 229 -9.14 7.05 -3.45
CA ASN A 229 -7.95 7.88 -3.60
C ASN A 229 -8.31 9.32 -4.02
N ASP A 230 -7.33 10.20 -3.95
CA ASP A 230 -7.46 11.63 -4.23
C ASP A 230 -7.83 11.93 -5.69
N ASP A 231 -7.17 11.27 -6.64
CA ASP A 231 -7.44 11.48 -8.07
C ASP A 231 -8.91 11.18 -8.40
N MET A 232 -9.47 10.07 -7.88
CA MET A 232 -10.89 9.75 -8.04
C MET A 232 -11.80 10.74 -7.32
N GLY A 233 -11.43 11.19 -6.11
CA GLY A 233 -12.19 12.20 -5.36
C GLY A 233 -12.26 13.54 -6.09
N LEU A 234 -11.14 13.99 -6.65
CA LEU A 234 -11.09 15.19 -7.49
C LEU A 234 -11.88 15.02 -8.81
N GLY A 235 -11.91 13.80 -9.35
CA GLY A 235 -12.79 13.44 -10.46
C GLY A 235 -14.27 13.54 -10.08
N ALA A 236 -14.63 13.06 -8.89
CA ALA A 236 -15.99 13.15 -8.36
C ALA A 236 -16.43 14.61 -8.17
N VAL A 237 -15.55 15.50 -7.69
CA VAL A 237 -15.79 16.94 -7.59
C VAL A 237 -16.24 17.51 -8.94
N ILE A 238 -15.53 17.19 -10.03
CA ILE A 238 -15.87 17.68 -11.37
C ILE A 238 -17.26 17.21 -11.82
N ALA A 239 -17.61 15.95 -11.55
CA ALA A 239 -18.91 15.41 -11.91
C ALA A 239 -20.05 16.05 -11.11
N LEU A 240 -19.84 16.26 -9.82
CA LEU A 240 -20.79 16.90 -8.91
C LEU A 240 -21.04 18.36 -9.28
N GLU A 241 -20.00 19.15 -9.57
CA GLU A 241 -20.10 20.53 -10.04
C GLU A 241 -20.89 20.60 -11.35
N ALA A 242 -20.61 19.69 -12.30
CA ALA A 242 -21.35 19.60 -13.56
C ALA A 242 -22.83 19.25 -13.38
N ALA A 243 -23.18 18.54 -12.30
CA ALA A 243 -24.56 18.23 -11.91
C ALA A 243 -25.22 19.33 -11.03
N GLY A 244 -24.58 20.49 -10.87
CA GLY A 244 -25.09 21.61 -10.06
C GLY A 244 -25.06 21.34 -8.55
N LYS A 245 -24.28 20.38 -8.08
CA LYS A 245 -24.09 20.10 -6.65
C LYS A 245 -22.94 20.95 -6.09
N LYS A 246 -22.85 20.97 -4.76
CA LYS A 246 -21.79 21.69 -4.03
C LYS A 246 -20.88 20.66 -3.33
N PRO A 247 -19.86 20.11 -4.02
CA PRO A 247 -18.97 19.13 -3.42
C PRO A 247 -18.26 19.73 -2.20
N GLY A 248 -17.94 18.86 -1.21
CA GLY A 248 -17.36 19.27 0.06
C GLY A 248 -18.38 19.74 1.10
N SER A 249 -19.55 20.18 0.66
CA SER A 249 -20.67 20.58 1.54
C SER A 249 -21.85 19.62 1.41
N ALA A 250 -22.34 19.41 0.18
CA ALA A 250 -23.46 18.51 -0.14
C ALA A 250 -23.28 17.95 -1.57
N PRO A 251 -22.74 16.74 -1.72
CA PRO A 251 -22.25 15.80 -0.69
C PRO A 251 -20.88 16.17 -0.10
N LYS A 252 -20.58 15.64 1.11
CA LYS A 252 -19.24 15.63 1.67
C LYS A 252 -18.38 14.60 0.96
N ILE A 253 -17.08 14.88 0.84
CA ILE A 253 -16.16 14.01 0.11
C ILE A 253 -14.94 13.70 0.97
N VAL A 254 -14.74 12.41 1.24
CA VAL A 254 -13.55 11.88 1.93
C VAL A 254 -12.69 11.14 0.93
N THR A 255 -11.37 11.39 0.95
CA THR A 255 -10.40 10.75 0.05
C THR A 255 -9.19 10.19 0.81
N VAL A 256 -8.36 9.45 0.11
CA VAL A 256 -7.10 8.89 0.60
C VAL A 256 -5.98 9.25 -0.36
N ASP A 257 -4.81 9.50 0.11
CA ASP A 257 -3.47 9.68 -0.42
C ASP A 257 -2.75 10.89 0.22
N GLY A 258 -3.40 12.04 0.31
CA GLY A 258 -2.81 13.28 0.84
C GLY A 258 -1.98 14.03 -0.21
N THR A 259 -2.35 13.95 -1.47
CA THR A 259 -1.66 14.67 -2.56
C THR A 259 -1.84 16.19 -2.43
N LYS A 260 -0.89 16.94 -2.98
CA LYS A 260 -0.97 18.42 -3.01
C LYS A 260 -2.28 18.92 -3.63
N ALA A 261 -2.75 18.24 -4.68
CA ALA A 261 -4.01 18.59 -5.33
C ALA A 261 -5.23 18.36 -4.43
N ALA A 262 -5.23 17.31 -3.62
CA ALA A 262 -6.31 17.06 -2.67
C ALA A 262 -6.26 18.03 -1.48
N LEU A 263 -5.07 18.34 -0.95
CA LEU A 263 -4.93 19.36 0.09
C LEU A 263 -5.40 20.73 -0.41
N GLN A 264 -5.13 21.09 -1.67
CA GLN A 264 -5.71 22.28 -2.27
C GLN A 264 -7.23 22.17 -2.38
N GLY A 265 -7.76 21.00 -2.74
CA GLY A 265 -9.21 20.74 -2.74
C GLY A 265 -9.87 20.89 -1.37
N LEU A 266 -9.16 20.54 -0.28
CA LEU A 266 -9.59 20.81 1.10
C LEU A 266 -9.61 22.33 1.38
N ALA A 267 -8.53 23.04 1.06
CA ALA A 267 -8.42 24.49 1.27
C ALA A 267 -9.50 25.26 0.46
N ASP A 268 -9.85 24.77 -0.72
CA ASP A 268 -10.92 25.32 -1.58
C ASP A 268 -12.34 24.91 -1.12
N GLY A 269 -12.47 24.07 -0.08
CA GLY A 269 -13.76 23.58 0.43
C GLY A 269 -14.47 22.59 -0.50
N LYS A 270 -13.75 21.96 -1.44
CA LYS A 270 -14.28 20.96 -2.41
C LYS A 270 -14.18 19.53 -1.91
N LEU A 271 -13.20 19.25 -1.07
CA LEU A 271 -13.07 18.02 -0.29
C LEU A 271 -13.35 18.35 1.18
N THR A 272 -13.65 17.32 1.97
CA THR A 272 -14.00 17.52 3.39
C THR A 272 -12.94 16.92 4.30
N TYR A 273 -12.35 15.80 3.89
CA TYR A 273 -11.33 15.11 4.68
C TYR A 273 -10.42 14.28 3.77
N VAL A 274 -9.14 14.28 4.08
CA VAL A 274 -8.12 13.52 3.35
C VAL A 274 -7.30 12.70 4.33
N ILE A 275 -7.20 11.41 4.08
CA ILE A 275 -6.36 10.49 4.85
C ILE A 275 -5.06 10.30 4.08
N GLU A 276 -3.92 10.52 4.72
CA GLU A 276 -2.64 10.29 4.07
C GLU A 276 -2.35 8.81 3.89
N CYS A 277 -1.94 8.44 2.68
CA CYS A 277 -1.24 7.24 2.32
C CYS A 277 0.08 7.68 1.70
N SER A 278 1.15 7.77 2.48
CA SER A 278 2.40 8.37 2.00
C SER A 278 3.04 7.54 0.88
N PRO A 279 3.38 8.15 -0.28
CA PRO A 279 4.15 7.49 -1.35
C PRO A 279 5.64 7.41 -1.04
N GLU A 280 6.11 8.07 0.00
CA GLU A 280 7.53 8.27 0.34
C GLU A 280 8.13 7.05 1.06
N ILE A 281 8.10 5.89 0.40
CA ILE A 281 8.62 4.63 0.94
C ILE A 281 10.06 4.31 0.46
N GLY A 282 10.69 5.19 -0.30
CA GLY A 282 12.01 4.92 -0.89
C GLY A 282 13.10 4.68 0.16
N GLU A 283 13.23 5.55 1.16
CA GLU A 283 14.27 5.38 2.20
C GLU A 283 14.02 4.14 3.08
N PRO A 284 12.81 3.87 3.59
CA PRO A 284 12.53 2.60 4.26
C PRO A 284 12.85 1.37 3.41
N LEU A 285 12.53 1.40 2.11
CA LEU A 285 12.86 0.30 1.20
C LEU A 285 14.37 0.12 1.06
N MET A 286 15.14 1.20 0.84
CA MET A 286 16.60 1.09 0.71
C MET A 286 17.25 0.59 2.00
N SER A 287 16.75 0.99 3.17
CA SER A 287 17.21 0.45 4.46
C SER A 287 17.02 -1.08 4.52
N VAL A 288 15.83 -1.56 4.20
CA VAL A 288 15.52 -3.00 4.16
C VAL A 288 16.42 -3.73 3.15
N VAL A 289 16.65 -3.14 1.97
CA VAL A 289 17.51 -3.73 0.93
C VAL A 289 18.94 -3.88 1.42
N VAL A 290 19.49 -2.87 2.09
CA VAL A 290 20.85 -2.90 2.66
C VAL A 290 20.96 -3.97 3.75
N ASP A 291 19.98 -4.01 4.67
CA ASP A 291 19.97 -5.01 5.76
C ASP A 291 19.90 -6.42 5.19
N LEU A 292 19.01 -6.69 4.24
CA LEU A 292 18.89 -8.01 3.60
C LEU A 292 20.17 -8.41 2.84
N PHE A 293 20.78 -7.48 2.12
CA PHE A 293 22.04 -7.73 1.42
C PHE A 293 23.17 -8.16 2.37
N HIS A 294 23.22 -7.58 3.56
CA HIS A 294 24.19 -7.94 4.59
C HIS A 294 23.75 -9.13 5.47
N GLY A 295 22.64 -9.79 5.15
CA GLY A 295 22.12 -10.94 5.92
C GLY A 295 21.46 -10.55 7.25
N GLY A 296 21.10 -9.28 7.40
CA GLY A 296 20.37 -8.77 8.56
C GLY A 296 18.93 -9.26 8.62
N ARG A 297 18.32 -9.16 9.80
CA ARG A 297 16.88 -9.43 10.00
C ARG A 297 16.09 -8.14 9.83
N VAL A 298 14.99 -8.22 9.11
CA VAL A 298 14.09 -7.08 8.87
C VAL A 298 12.70 -7.36 9.46
N PRO A 299 11.95 -6.33 9.89
CA PRO A 299 10.56 -6.50 10.31
C PRO A 299 9.72 -7.09 9.18
N LYS A 300 8.79 -7.99 9.50
CA LYS A 300 7.90 -8.60 8.50
C LYS A 300 6.98 -7.57 7.85
N ARG A 301 6.58 -6.54 8.60
CA ARG A 301 5.76 -5.43 8.14
C ARG A 301 6.35 -4.11 8.62
N ILE A 302 6.44 -3.15 7.72
CA ILE A 302 6.85 -1.77 7.99
C ILE A 302 5.69 -0.88 7.51
N PRO A 303 4.92 -0.26 8.42
CA PRO A 303 3.87 0.65 8.02
C PRO A 303 4.48 1.94 7.45
N SER A 304 3.85 2.50 6.40
CA SER A 304 4.15 3.85 5.94
C SER A 304 3.58 4.88 6.92
N GLU A 305 4.15 6.08 6.89
CA GLU A 305 3.61 7.22 7.64
C GLU A 305 2.19 7.54 7.17
N LYS A 306 1.37 7.99 8.11
CA LYS A 306 0.01 8.47 7.83
C LYS A 306 -0.31 9.69 8.67
N ALA A 307 -1.05 10.60 8.07
CA ALA A 307 -1.67 11.74 8.72
C ALA A 307 -3.12 11.85 8.25
N VAL A 308 -3.83 12.82 8.78
CA VAL A 308 -5.18 13.16 8.36
C VAL A 308 -5.27 14.66 8.22
N PHE A 309 -6.03 15.12 7.24
CA PHE A 309 -6.16 16.53 6.93
C PHE A 309 -7.62 16.92 6.76
N ASP A 310 -7.95 18.07 7.26
CA ASP A 310 -9.21 18.80 7.08
C ASP A 310 -8.93 20.22 6.56
N ALA A 311 -9.94 21.07 6.49
CA ALA A 311 -9.78 22.43 5.99
C ALA A 311 -8.85 23.30 6.89
N GLU A 312 -8.75 23.00 8.19
CA GLU A 312 -7.93 23.77 9.12
C GLU A 312 -6.44 23.43 8.98
N THR A 313 -6.13 22.14 8.77
CA THR A 313 -4.76 21.62 8.67
C THR A 313 -4.20 21.64 7.26
N ALA A 314 -5.06 21.76 6.22
CA ALA A 314 -4.66 21.73 4.82
C ALA A 314 -3.65 22.81 4.43
N ALA A 315 -3.82 24.04 4.93
CA ALA A 315 -2.97 25.17 4.56
C ALA A 315 -1.51 24.99 5.03
N GLU A 316 -1.31 24.45 6.23
CA GLU A 316 0.03 24.12 6.75
C GLU A 316 0.64 22.97 5.98
N ALA A 317 -0.12 21.88 5.77
CA ALA A 317 0.34 20.72 5.04
C ALA A 317 0.74 21.02 3.59
N LEU A 318 0.11 22.01 2.95
CA LEU A 318 0.45 22.45 1.59
C LEU A 318 1.85 23.05 1.45
N LEU A 319 2.41 23.62 2.51
CA LEU A 319 3.73 24.29 2.47
C LEU A 319 4.85 23.32 2.14
N ASP A 320 4.78 22.11 2.69
CA ASP A 320 5.82 21.09 2.57
C ASP A 320 5.44 19.92 1.63
N ARG A 321 4.20 19.89 1.13
CA ARG A 321 3.74 18.79 0.27
C ARG A 321 4.38 18.86 -1.11
N THR A 322 5.12 17.78 -1.47
CA THR A 322 5.89 17.68 -2.72
C THR A 322 5.24 16.81 -3.79
N TYR A 323 4.17 16.10 -3.47
CA TYR A 323 3.49 15.15 -4.36
C TYR A 323 1.99 15.38 -4.45
#